data_cf62cce452551b88c8d6abd9746f6fc6
#
_entry.id   cf62cce452551b88c8d6abd9746f6fc6
#
_cell.length_a   1.000
_cell.length_b   1.000
_cell.length_c   1.000
_cell.angle_alpha   90.00
_cell.angle_beta   90.00
_cell.angle_gamma   90.00
#
_symmetry.space_group_name_H-M   'P 1'
#
loop_
_entity.id
_entity.type
_entity.pdbx_description
1 polymer ?
#
loop_
_entity_poly.entity_id
_entity_poly.type
_entity_poly.pdbx_seq_one_letter_code
_entity_poly.pdbx_strand_id
1 'polypeptide(L)'
;MANKTEQLALTLAEPTAEEMGMYIVDVTYQNGILCYYIDREGGVGIDECESFSRAVEIILDKEDIIPSEYSLEVSSPGVDRKLTKEREFLYYLGREVEVKLYAQKDGVKEFDGILKGYAAKGVTIEYNGKDMEIPIKEAVYIRLKFIF
;
A
#
# COMPACT_ATOMS: atom_id res chain seq x y z
N MET A 1 9.48 -8.49 -0.88
CA MET A 1 8.83 -9.46 0.02
C MET A 1 8.82 -8.93 1.44
N ALA A 2 7.70 -9.03 2.12
CA ALA A 2 7.64 -8.61 3.51
C ALA A 2 8.47 -9.58 4.38
N ASN A 3 9.22 -9.06 5.35
CA ASN A 3 9.95 -9.89 6.29
C ASN A 3 9.00 -10.48 7.35
N LYS A 4 9.51 -11.37 8.17
CA LYS A 4 8.69 -12.09 9.17
C LYS A 4 8.07 -11.12 10.18
N THR A 5 8.81 -10.13 10.64
CA THR A 5 8.30 -9.13 11.59
C THR A 5 7.15 -8.33 10.98
N GLU A 6 7.30 -7.92 9.73
CA GLU A 6 6.25 -7.18 9.02
C GLU A 6 5.00 -8.04 8.86
N GLN A 7 5.16 -9.31 8.53
CA GLN A 7 4.02 -10.24 8.39
C GLN A 7 3.29 -10.45 9.70
N LEU A 8 4.01 -10.65 10.80
CA LEU A 8 3.43 -10.80 12.13
C LEU A 8 2.69 -9.52 12.56
N ALA A 9 3.34 -8.37 12.34
CA ALA A 9 2.75 -7.09 12.68
C ALA A 9 1.45 -6.84 11.90
N LEU A 10 1.44 -7.20 10.62
CA LEU A 10 0.24 -7.09 9.78
C LEU A 10 -0.88 -7.99 10.33
N THR A 11 -0.58 -9.26 10.57
CA THR A 11 -1.57 -10.22 11.06
C THR A 11 -2.19 -9.78 12.39
N LEU A 12 -1.38 -9.27 13.31
CA LEU A 12 -1.85 -8.83 14.62
C LEU A 12 -2.76 -7.58 14.53
N ALA A 13 -2.51 -6.72 13.58
CA ALA A 13 -3.23 -5.46 13.45
C ALA A 13 -4.49 -5.55 12.57
N GLU A 14 -4.62 -6.59 11.74
CA GLU A 14 -5.74 -6.71 10.82
C GLU A 14 -7.12 -6.67 11.48
N PRO A 15 -7.37 -7.41 12.59
CA PRO A 15 -8.68 -7.32 13.25
C PRO A 15 -9.01 -5.91 13.72
N THR A 16 -8.02 -5.16 14.21
CA THR A 16 -8.21 -3.78 14.65
C THR A 16 -8.57 -2.88 13.47
N ALA A 17 -7.91 -3.05 12.35
CA ALA A 17 -8.19 -2.28 11.15
C ALA A 17 -9.62 -2.55 10.65
N GLU A 18 -10.02 -3.82 10.59
CA GLU A 18 -11.39 -4.19 10.20
C GLU A 18 -12.43 -3.56 11.12
N GLU A 19 -12.22 -3.66 12.43
CA GLU A 19 -13.13 -3.10 13.41
C GLU A 19 -13.28 -1.59 13.26
N MET A 20 -12.21 -0.90 12.90
CA MET A 20 -12.20 0.55 12.71
C MET A 20 -12.59 0.99 11.29
N GLY A 21 -12.91 0.04 10.41
CA GLY A 21 -13.29 0.36 9.03
C GLY A 21 -12.13 0.83 8.16
N MET A 22 -10.91 0.38 8.48
CA MET A 22 -9.69 0.78 7.78
C MET A 22 -9.02 -0.41 7.10
N TYR A 23 -8.17 -0.13 6.14
CA TYR A 23 -7.38 -1.14 5.44
C TYR A 23 -5.90 -0.87 5.65
N ILE A 24 -5.14 -1.90 5.99
CA ILE A 24 -3.69 -1.79 6.10
C ILE A 24 -3.10 -2.01 4.71
N VAL A 25 -2.62 -0.93 4.11
CA VAL A 25 -2.08 -0.95 2.75
C VAL A 25 -0.69 -1.55 2.74
N ASP A 26 0.11 -1.26 3.75
CA ASP A 26 1.47 -1.75 3.86
C ASP A 26 1.94 -1.71 5.32
N VAL A 27 2.94 -2.53 5.63
CA VAL A 27 3.65 -2.51 6.90
C VAL A 27 5.14 -2.61 6.60
N THR A 28 5.92 -1.71 7.19
CA THR A 28 7.38 -1.74 7.06
C THR A 28 8.04 -1.77 8.44
N TYR A 29 9.15 -2.48 8.54
CA TYR A 29 9.98 -2.48 9.74
C TYR A 29 11.43 -2.33 9.33
N GLN A 30 11.96 -1.13 9.51
CA GLN A 30 13.32 -0.77 9.11
C GLN A 30 13.90 0.20 10.13
N ASN A 31 15.18 0.03 10.44
CA ASN A 31 15.91 0.95 11.32
C ASN A 31 15.22 1.19 12.67
N GLY A 32 14.61 0.13 13.22
CA GLY A 32 13.89 0.22 14.50
C GLY A 32 12.56 0.94 14.43
N ILE A 33 12.02 1.16 13.23
CA ILE A 33 10.72 1.83 13.06
C ILE A 33 9.74 0.85 12.42
N LEU A 34 8.66 0.55 13.14
CA LEU A 34 7.54 -0.22 12.64
C LEU A 34 6.48 0.77 12.17
N CYS A 35 6.19 0.78 10.88
CA CYS A 35 5.24 1.72 10.30
C CYS A 35 4.08 0.98 9.64
N TYR A 36 2.84 1.36 10.00
CA TYR A 36 1.62 0.92 9.34
C TYR A 36 1.12 2.01 8.42
N TYR A 37 0.86 1.66 7.17
CA TYR A 37 0.21 2.57 6.23
C TYR A 37 -1.23 2.13 6.10
N ILE A 38 -2.15 2.98 6.55
CA ILE A 38 -3.58 2.68 6.59
C ILE A 38 -4.36 3.63 5.68
N ASP A 39 -5.46 3.12 5.14
CA ASP A 39 -6.33 3.91 4.29
C ASP A 39 -7.78 3.45 4.48
N ARG A 40 -8.71 4.25 3.98
CA ARG A 40 -10.14 3.92 3.90
C ARG A 40 -10.77 4.80 2.83
N GLU A 41 -11.97 4.47 2.44
CA GLU A 41 -12.74 5.31 1.54
C GLU A 41 -12.92 6.69 2.16
N GLY A 42 -12.56 7.74 1.41
CA GLY A 42 -12.56 9.11 1.93
C GLY A 42 -11.27 9.53 2.62
N GLY A 43 -10.31 8.59 2.78
CA GLY A 43 -9.02 8.87 3.39
C GLY A 43 -9.00 8.76 4.91
N VAL A 44 -7.82 8.85 5.48
CA VAL A 44 -7.60 8.85 6.94
C VAL A 44 -6.89 10.15 7.34
N GLY A 45 -7.30 10.70 8.47
CA GLY A 45 -6.68 11.88 9.04
C GLY A 45 -5.80 11.54 10.23
N ILE A 46 -5.29 12.58 10.89
CA ILE A 46 -4.39 12.44 12.04
C ILE A 46 -5.09 11.70 13.19
N ASP A 47 -6.36 12.02 13.44
CA ASP A 47 -7.12 11.40 14.55
C ASP A 47 -7.30 9.90 14.36
N GLU A 48 -7.58 9.47 13.13
CA GLU A 48 -7.74 8.05 12.80
C GLU A 48 -6.42 7.31 12.91
N CYS A 49 -5.34 7.91 12.46
CA CYS A 49 -3.99 7.33 12.58
C CYS A 49 -3.61 7.19 14.05
N GLU A 50 -3.90 8.19 14.87
CA GLU A 50 -3.61 8.16 16.30
C GLU A 50 -4.42 7.09 17.01
N SER A 51 -5.72 6.99 16.72
CA SER A 51 -6.59 5.97 17.31
C SER A 51 -6.13 4.57 16.96
N PHE A 52 -5.77 4.34 15.71
CA PHE A 52 -5.23 3.06 15.25
C PHE A 52 -3.91 2.74 15.95
N SER A 53 -3.01 3.72 16.05
CA SER A 53 -1.72 3.57 16.71
C SER A 53 -1.88 3.12 18.17
N ARG A 54 -2.77 3.75 18.91
CA ARG A 54 -3.03 3.40 20.30
C ARG A 54 -3.56 1.99 20.45
N ALA A 55 -4.51 1.61 19.61
CA ALA A 55 -5.11 0.28 19.67
C ALA A 55 -4.10 -0.81 19.33
N VAL A 56 -3.28 -0.59 18.31
CA VAL A 56 -2.27 -1.57 17.87
C VAL A 56 -1.13 -1.65 18.88
N GLU A 57 -0.73 -0.54 19.48
CA GLU A 57 0.33 -0.53 20.50
C GLU A 57 0.03 -1.49 21.65
N ILE A 58 -1.22 -1.53 22.12
CA ILE A 58 -1.64 -2.44 23.18
C ILE A 58 -1.42 -3.89 22.76
N ILE A 59 -1.77 -4.22 21.53
CA ILE A 59 -1.62 -5.58 20.99
C ILE A 59 -0.14 -5.93 20.85
N LEU A 60 0.66 -5.02 20.31
CA LEU A 60 2.09 -5.24 20.11
C LEU A 60 2.83 -5.42 21.44
N ASP A 61 2.47 -4.65 22.45
CA ASP A 61 3.06 -4.77 23.79
C ASP A 61 2.75 -6.13 24.40
N LYS A 62 1.54 -6.62 24.20
CA LYS A 62 1.11 -7.92 24.72
C LYS A 62 1.80 -9.08 24.02
N GLU A 63 1.90 -9.02 22.70
CA GLU A 63 2.46 -10.13 21.90
C GLU A 63 3.98 -10.10 21.80
N ASP A 64 4.57 -8.94 22.04
CA ASP A 64 6.04 -8.76 22.13
C ASP A 64 6.81 -9.41 20.96
N ILE A 65 6.40 -9.09 19.74
CA ILE A 65 6.98 -9.69 18.53
C ILE A 65 8.34 -9.10 18.14
N ILE A 66 8.70 -7.94 18.70
CA ILE A 66 9.97 -7.27 18.43
C ILE A 66 10.78 -7.24 19.73
N PRO A 67 11.89 -7.99 19.80
CA PRO A 67 12.63 -8.13 21.05
C PRO A 67 13.45 -6.91 21.48
N SER A 68 13.68 -5.98 20.56
CA SER A 68 14.42 -4.76 20.83
C SER A 68 13.50 -3.55 20.91
N GLU A 69 14.02 -2.42 21.34
CA GLU A 69 13.25 -1.18 21.34
C GLU A 69 12.93 -0.77 19.89
N TYR A 70 11.75 -0.25 19.69
CA TYR A 70 11.32 0.24 18.38
C TYR A 70 10.35 1.40 18.52
N SER A 71 10.20 2.17 17.46
CA SER A 71 9.20 3.22 17.38
C SER A 71 8.03 2.74 16.51
N LEU A 72 6.81 3.06 16.93
CA LEU A 72 5.61 2.75 16.17
C LEU A 72 5.13 4.02 15.46
N GLU A 73 4.96 3.93 14.16
CA GLU A 73 4.40 5.00 13.35
C GLU A 73 3.19 4.50 12.58
N VAL A 74 2.19 5.35 12.41
CA VAL A 74 1.01 5.08 11.59
C VAL A 74 0.79 6.27 10.69
N SER A 75 0.61 6.00 9.41
CA SER A 75 0.50 7.06 8.40
C SER A 75 -0.49 6.66 7.31
N SER A 76 -0.98 7.66 6.58
CA SER A 76 -1.65 7.41 5.31
C SER A 76 -0.58 7.13 4.24
N PRO A 77 -0.95 6.47 3.11
CA PRO A 77 0.03 6.17 2.07
C PRO A 77 0.64 7.40 1.39
N GLY A 78 -0.06 8.53 1.39
CA GLY A 78 0.42 9.75 0.75
C GLY A 78 0.26 9.75 -0.76
N VAL A 79 0.43 10.94 -1.36
CA VAL A 79 0.17 11.16 -2.78
C VAL A 79 1.26 10.63 -3.70
N ASP A 80 2.50 10.55 -3.22
CA ASP A 80 3.65 10.16 -4.05
C ASP A 80 4.05 8.71 -3.88
N ARG A 81 3.21 7.92 -3.19
CA ARG A 81 3.56 6.53 -2.92
C ARG A 81 3.49 5.69 -4.17
N LYS A 82 4.60 5.02 -4.46
CA LYS A 82 4.65 4.02 -5.52
C LYS A 82 4.04 2.72 -5.01
N LEU A 83 3.17 2.13 -5.83
CA LEU A 83 2.59 0.83 -5.51
C LEU A 83 3.56 -0.26 -5.91
N THR A 84 3.91 -1.14 -4.98
CA THR A 84 4.90 -2.19 -5.23
C THR A 84 4.42 -3.57 -4.81
N LYS A 85 3.53 -3.67 -3.82
CA LYS A 85 3.10 -4.94 -3.27
C LYS A 85 1.71 -5.33 -3.78
N GLU A 86 1.48 -6.63 -3.93
CA GLU A 86 0.18 -7.17 -4.34
C GLU A 86 -0.96 -6.60 -3.50
N ARG A 87 -0.77 -6.51 -2.19
CA ARG A 87 -1.78 -5.99 -1.28
C ARG A 87 -2.21 -4.57 -1.64
N GLU A 88 -1.26 -3.73 -2.02
CA GLU A 88 -1.54 -2.36 -2.44
C GLU A 88 -2.33 -2.33 -3.74
N PHE A 89 -1.92 -3.10 -4.73
CA PHE A 89 -2.61 -3.15 -6.01
C PHE A 89 -4.04 -3.67 -5.86
N LEU A 90 -4.24 -4.71 -5.07
CA LEU A 90 -5.57 -5.28 -4.86
C LEU A 90 -6.51 -4.30 -4.16
N TYR A 91 -6.00 -3.52 -3.21
CA TYR A 91 -6.83 -2.52 -2.54
C TYR A 91 -7.26 -1.40 -3.48
N TYR A 92 -6.39 -0.99 -4.38
CA TYR A 92 -6.65 0.15 -5.26
C TYR A 92 -7.22 -0.21 -6.63
N LEU A 93 -7.72 -1.43 -6.79
CA LEU A 93 -8.40 -1.81 -8.04
C LEU A 93 -9.56 -0.84 -8.34
N GLY A 94 -9.64 -0.42 -9.61
CA GLY A 94 -10.65 0.54 -10.05
C GLY A 94 -10.22 1.99 -9.95
N ARG A 95 -9.09 2.28 -9.32
CA ARG A 95 -8.59 3.65 -9.18
C ARG A 95 -7.73 4.03 -10.39
N GLU A 96 -7.70 5.32 -10.67
CA GLU A 96 -6.82 5.85 -11.70
C GLU A 96 -5.39 5.91 -11.18
N VAL A 97 -4.45 5.45 -11.99
CA VAL A 97 -3.02 5.43 -11.64
C VAL A 97 -2.21 6.14 -12.70
N GLU A 98 -1.06 6.67 -12.27
CA GLU A 98 -0.04 7.19 -13.17
C GLU A 98 1.02 6.12 -13.35
N VAL A 99 1.40 5.87 -14.61
CA VAL A 99 2.37 4.83 -14.94
C VAL A 99 3.52 5.42 -15.74
N LYS A 100 4.75 5.06 -15.34
CA LYS A 100 5.94 5.37 -16.11
C LYS A 100 6.71 4.08 -16.34
N LEU A 101 7.03 3.80 -17.61
CA LEU A 101 7.75 2.59 -17.99
C LEU A 101 9.22 2.91 -18.29
N TYR A 102 10.09 1.91 -18.17
CA TYR A 102 11.48 2.05 -18.59
C TYR A 102 11.61 2.15 -20.11
N ALA A 103 10.74 1.46 -20.85
CA ALA A 103 10.72 1.47 -22.30
C ALA A 103 9.30 1.61 -22.80
N GLN A 104 9.13 2.16 -23.98
CA GLN A 104 7.80 2.31 -24.58
C GLN A 104 7.11 0.96 -24.76
N LYS A 105 5.80 0.94 -24.54
CA LYS A 105 4.94 -0.19 -24.80
C LYS A 105 3.71 0.34 -25.55
N ASP A 106 3.41 -0.23 -26.71
CA ASP A 106 2.32 0.23 -27.56
C ASP A 106 2.41 1.74 -27.86
N GLY A 107 3.64 2.25 -27.99
CA GLY A 107 3.89 3.65 -28.33
C GLY A 107 3.86 4.62 -27.16
N VAL A 108 3.64 4.15 -25.93
CA VAL A 108 3.57 5.02 -24.75
C VAL A 108 4.54 4.59 -23.66
N LYS A 109 5.10 5.57 -22.98
CA LYS A 109 6.04 5.38 -21.88
C LYS A 109 5.52 5.95 -20.58
N GLU A 110 4.80 7.05 -20.64
CA GLU A 110 4.13 7.69 -19.50
C GLU A 110 2.66 7.86 -19.85
N PHE A 111 1.78 7.41 -18.97
CA PHE A 111 0.33 7.53 -19.20
C PHE A 111 -0.43 7.34 -17.90
N ASP A 112 -1.69 7.75 -17.94
CA ASP A 112 -2.65 7.51 -16.87
C ASP A 112 -3.62 6.43 -17.33
N GLY A 113 -4.03 5.57 -16.42
CA GLY A 113 -5.01 4.53 -16.73
C GLY A 113 -5.71 4.04 -15.49
N ILE A 114 -6.65 3.12 -15.66
CA ILE A 114 -7.40 2.53 -14.56
C ILE A 114 -6.78 1.18 -14.20
N LEU A 115 -6.48 1.00 -12.93
CA LEU A 115 -5.95 -0.27 -12.43
C LEU A 115 -7.06 -1.31 -12.41
N LYS A 116 -6.94 -2.33 -13.26
CA LYS A 116 -7.99 -3.35 -13.43
C LYS A 116 -7.67 -4.66 -12.73
N GLY A 117 -6.42 -5.00 -12.59
CA GLY A 117 -6.07 -6.28 -11.97
C GLY A 117 -4.59 -6.40 -11.64
N TYR A 118 -4.29 -7.41 -10.85
CA TYR A 118 -2.93 -7.80 -10.51
C TYR A 118 -2.86 -9.32 -10.50
N ALA A 119 -1.92 -9.87 -11.22
CA ALA A 119 -1.66 -11.31 -11.22
C ALA A 119 -0.25 -11.57 -11.73
N ALA A 120 0.40 -12.62 -11.21
CA ALA A 120 1.71 -13.07 -11.67
C ALA A 120 2.76 -11.95 -11.73
N LYS A 121 2.79 -11.08 -10.71
CA LYS A 121 3.71 -9.94 -10.59
C LYS A 121 3.57 -8.93 -11.74
N GLY A 122 2.39 -8.81 -12.27
CA GLY A 122 2.04 -7.83 -13.30
C GLY A 122 0.70 -7.20 -13.02
N VAL A 123 0.45 -6.07 -13.64
CA VAL A 123 -0.81 -5.35 -13.52
C VAL A 123 -1.51 -5.26 -14.87
N THR A 124 -2.83 -5.15 -14.81
CA THR A 124 -3.64 -4.84 -15.98
C THR A 124 -4.13 -3.39 -15.83
N ILE A 125 -3.78 -2.55 -16.78
CA ILE A 125 -4.15 -1.14 -16.79
C ILE A 125 -5.01 -0.87 -18.02
N GLU A 126 -6.18 -0.28 -17.82
CA GLU A 126 -7.02 0.16 -18.94
C GLU A 126 -6.56 1.54 -19.41
N TYR A 127 -6.12 1.61 -20.66
CA TYR A 127 -5.65 2.84 -21.29
C TYR A 127 -6.28 2.96 -22.67
N ASN A 128 -6.94 4.09 -22.92
CA ASN A 128 -7.66 4.35 -24.20
C ASN A 128 -8.63 3.22 -24.59
N GLY A 129 -9.34 2.68 -23.60
CA GLY A 129 -10.32 1.63 -23.82
C GLY A 129 -9.76 0.24 -24.07
N LYS A 130 -8.45 0.07 -23.88
CA LYS A 130 -7.77 -1.22 -24.06
C LYS A 130 -7.03 -1.60 -22.77
N ASP A 131 -7.05 -2.89 -22.46
CA ASP A 131 -6.31 -3.41 -21.32
C ASP A 131 -4.86 -3.67 -21.73
N MET A 132 -3.92 -3.10 -20.97
CA MET A 132 -2.50 -3.32 -21.14
C MET A 132 -1.99 -4.14 -19.96
N GLU A 133 -1.26 -5.22 -20.24
CA GLU A 133 -0.62 -6.01 -19.20
C GLU A 133 0.82 -5.54 -19.05
N ILE A 134 1.19 -5.15 -17.83
CA ILE A 134 2.49 -4.56 -17.55
C ILE A 134 3.15 -5.33 -16.40
N PRO A 135 4.23 -6.07 -16.65
CA PRO A 135 5.01 -6.63 -15.54
C PRO A 135 5.54 -5.51 -14.65
N ILE A 136 5.45 -5.69 -13.34
CA ILE A 136 5.87 -4.66 -12.39
C ILE A 136 7.33 -4.24 -12.63
N LYS A 137 8.19 -5.18 -13.00
CA LYS A 137 9.61 -4.91 -13.27
C LYS A 137 9.85 -3.96 -14.45
N GLU A 138 8.87 -3.81 -15.35
CA GLU A 138 8.97 -2.92 -16.50
C GLU A 138 8.58 -1.48 -16.18
N ALA A 139 8.01 -1.24 -15.02
CA ALA A 139 7.57 0.09 -14.61
C ALA A 139 8.60 0.77 -13.73
N VAL A 140 8.92 2.02 -14.06
CA VAL A 140 9.68 2.91 -13.17
C VAL A 140 8.86 3.17 -11.92
N TYR A 141 7.57 3.47 -12.10
CA TYR A 141 6.61 3.56 -11.02
C TYR A 141 5.18 3.33 -11.53
N ILE A 142 4.33 2.91 -10.60
CA ILE A 142 2.88 2.90 -10.73
C ILE A 142 2.39 3.53 -9.43
N ARG A 143 1.68 4.64 -9.52
CA ARG A 143 1.22 5.36 -8.33
C ARG A 143 -0.18 5.91 -8.54
N LEU A 144 -0.90 6.13 -7.46
CA LEU A 144 -2.24 6.69 -7.55
C LEU A 144 -2.20 8.09 -8.14
N LYS A 145 -3.16 8.36 -9.01
CA LYS A 145 -3.35 9.70 -9.53
C LYS A 145 -4.28 10.46 -8.58
N PHE A 146 -3.83 11.64 -8.16
CA PHE A 146 -4.64 12.51 -7.32
C PHE A 146 -5.17 13.66 -8.16
N ILE A 147 -6.46 13.95 -7.97
CA ILE A 147 -7.13 15.07 -8.61
C ILE A 147 -7.23 16.17 -7.56
N PHE A 148 -6.65 17.30 -7.86
CA PHE A 148 -6.68 18.46 -6.99
C PHE A 148 -7.78 19.43 -7.39
#